data_6e335134c81c29d4b15e014c785add44
#
_entry.id   6e335134c81c29d4b15e014c785add44
#
_cell.length_a   1.000
_cell.length_b   1.000
_cell.length_c   1.000
_cell.angle_alpha   90.00
_cell.angle_beta   90.00
_cell.angle_gamma   90.00
#
_symmetry.space_group_name_H-M   'P 1'
#
loop_
_entity.id
_entity.type
_entity.pdbx_description
1 polymer ?
#
loop_
_entity_poly.entity_id
_entity_poly.type
_entity_poly.pdbx_seq_one_letter_code
_entity_poly.pdbx_strand_id
1 'polypeptide(L)'
;MTTSTTTGQDAKGPFEPGGKEDPASPDATTADTTTPDDPFGQDALPAPPGATGALLRSLLRVRRGRVALAALLLLLQQAASQAGPLIVAYAIDRGVPAFRDGDNGPLYAVGAGYLICAAASGAFQYAFIRASARVNQDVLLDLRGRIFRHAQALSLDFHERYTSGRLISRSTTDVESLRELLGEGLQELIGVVLAFVYISAMLLYLDVGIGSLAVFSFVPLYLLVRVYQRRAGVVFGRRSTAIAAVIVKFAETMNGIRPVQAFRRERANDADFHALNHRHERSNGDALLEMARYVIGSRFVANTAVAAIVLWAAYRVADGTLALGVLAAAVLYLRRLYDPIDRLGMFLNSYQSAAASMEKIAGLLAQAPSVPEASNPRTLPALTGDFPGREAVFDGVSFAYRTGGEVLPRFDLTIPAGQTVAVVGSTGAGKSTLAKLLARFYDPTEGRILLDGVDLRELDTPELRRGVVMVTQEAFLFSGTVAENIALGRPDASREDIERAAKAIGAHEFISGLPDGYDTDVRKRGGRISAGQRQLVAFARALLANPAVLILDEATSSLDIPGERAVQRAMDTVLRGRTAVVIAHRLSTVEIADRVLVMEDGRIVEDGTPKDLIAGTGRFAGLHRAWRDSLA
;
A
#
# COMPACT_ATOMS: atom_id res chain seq x y z
N MET A 1 -8.18 69.21 -7.20
CA MET A 1 -7.14 70.18 -7.66
C MET A 1 -6.07 69.34 -8.34
N THR A 2 -6.09 69.57 -9.64
CA THR A 2 -5.01 69.68 -10.66
C THR A 2 -4.25 68.34 -10.93
N THR A 3 -4.64 67.60 -11.99
CA THR A 3 -4.31 67.74 -13.44
C THR A 3 -2.81 67.71 -13.80
N SER A 4 -2.42 66.74 -14.59
CA SER A 4 -1.60 66.86 -15.81
C SER A 4 -1.08 65.47 -16.21
N THR A 5 -1.60 64.75 -17.20
CA THR A 5 -1.39 64.73 -18.67
C THR A 5 0.05 64.93 -19.17
N THR A 6 0.55 63.91 -19.85
CA THR A 6 1.20 63.96 -21.21
C THR A 6 1.73 62.54 -21.56
N THR A 7 1.15 61.88 -22.60
CA THR A 7 1.61 61.71 -23.99
C THR A 7 3.08 61.27 -24.13
N GLY A 8 3.46 60.27 -24.82
CA GLY A 8 3.00 59.48 -25.96
C GLY A 8 4.21 58.95 -26.69
N GLN A 9 4.00 58.05 -27.57
CA GLN A 9 4.76 57.66 -28.80
C GLN A 9 5.19 56.19 -28.83
N ASP A 10 4.42 55.43 -29.54
CA ASP A 10 4.62 54.80 -30.88
C ASP A 10 6.02 54.29 -31.20
N ALA A 11 6.10 52.97 -31.39
CA ALA A 11 6.91 52.39 -32.46
C ALA A 11 6.26 51.08 -32.97
N LYS A 12 5.64 51.20 -34.11
CA LYS A 12 5.17 50.13 -35.00
C LYS A 12 6.36 49.47 -35.70
N GLY A 13 6.18 48.21 -36.03
CA GLY A 13 6.90 47.58 -37.12
C GLY A 13 6.61 46.08 -37.21
N PRO A 14 6.37 45.55 -38.41
CA PRO A 14 5.35 44.55 -38.68
C PRO A 14 5.91 43.20 -39.00
N PHE A 15 5.13 42.14 -38.81
CA PHE A 15 5.22 40.92 -39.60
C PHE A 15 3.82 40.41 -39.91
N GLU A 16 3.47 40.51 -41.21
CA GLU A 16 2.28 39.95 -41.82
C GLU A 16 2.53 38.53 -42.34
N PRO A 17 1.46 37.78 -42.64
CA PRO A 17 1.45 36.31 -42.65
C PRO A 17 1.59 35.73 -44.07
N GLY A 18 2.13 34.55 -44.14
CA GLY A 18 2.17 33.79 -45.39
C GLY A 18 2.03 32.30 -45.16
N GLY A 19 1.03 31.73 -45.81
CA GLY A 19 1.08 30.30 -46.14
C GLY A 19 -0.13 29.48 -45.66
N LYS A 20 -1.20 29.46 -46.48
CA LYS A 20 -2.18 28.39 -46.48
C LYS A 20 -1.54 27.12 -47.03
N GLU A 21 -1.54 26.04 -46.30
CA GLU A 21 -1.43 24.69 -46.84
C GLU A 21 -2.62 23.85 -46.37
N ASP A 22 -3.29 23.23 -47.34
CA ASP A 22 -4.42 22.33 -47.18
C ASP A 22 -3.98 20.99 -46.57
N PRO A 23 -4.86 20.30 -45.83
CA PRO A 23 -4.51 19.05 -45.14
C PRO A 23 -4.61 17.85 -46.09
N ALA A 24 -3.50 17.19 -46.31
CA ALA A 24 -3.46 15.84 -46.83
C ALA A 24 -3.87 14.84 -45.76
N SER A 25 -4.76 13.92 -46.11
CA SER A 25 -5.22 12.80 -45.29
C SER A 25 -4.05 11.95 -44.82
N PRO A 26 -4.00 11.58 -43.53
CA PRO A 26 -3.11 10.51 -43.11
C PRO A 26 -3.84 9.17 -43.09
N ASP A 27 -3.18 8.23 -43.74
CA ASP A 27 -3.42 6.81 -43.72
C ASP A 27 -3.60 6.26 -42.30
N ALA A 28 -4.57 5.38 -42.20
CA ALA A 28 -4.78 4.55 -41.03
C ALA A 28 -3.65 3.52 -40.88
N THR A 29 -2.66 3.82 -40.07
CA THR A 29 -1.67 2.83 -39.62
C THR A 29 -1.60 2.85 -38.11
N THR A 30 -2.04 1.75 -37.53
CA THR A 30 -1.73 1.21 -36.19
C THR A 30 -1.35 2.26 -35.13
N ALA A 31 -2.35 2.75 -34.42
CA ALA A 31 -2.16 3.45 -33.15
C ALA A 31 -1.54 2.47 -32.14
N ASP A 32 -0.26 2.65 -31.94
CA ASP A 32 0.47 2.14 -30.79
C ASP A 32 -0.18 2.74 -29.54
N THR A 33 -0.97 1.94 -28.84
CA THR A 33 -1.60 2.30 -27.57
C THR A 33 -0.57 2.17 -26.44
N THR A 34 0.52 2.90 -26.52
CA THR A 34 1.31 3.21 -25.34
C THR A 34 0.52 4.23 -24.52
N THR A 35 -0.21 3.72 -23.52
CA THR A 35 -0.69 4.53 -22.42
C THR A 35 0.47 5.34 -21.88
N PRO A 36 0.32 6.67 -21.65
CA PRO A 36 1.37 7.48 -21.01
C PRO A 36 1.76 6.78 -19.72
N ASP A 37 3.07 6.62 -19.52
CA ASP A 37 3.67 6.00 -18.34
C ASP A 37 2.93 6.43 -17.08
N ASP A 38 2.17 5.51 -16.52
CA ASP A 38 1.63 5.65 -15.18
C ASP A 38 2.82 5.49 -14.23
N PRO A 39 3.32 6.56 -13.62
CA PRO A 39 4.48 6.48 -12.72
C PRO A 39 4.19 5.60 -11.49
N PHE A 40 2.94 5.19 -11.31
CA PHE A 40 2.50 4.26 -10.28
C PHE A 40 2.16 2.86 -10.82
N GLY A 41 2.16 2.65 -12.14
CA GLY A 41 1.72 1.43 -12.82
C GLY A 41 2.82 0.43 -13.19
N GLN A 42 4.07 0.84 -13.29
CA GLN A 42 5.15 0.01 -13.85
C GLN A 42 5.57 -1.19 -13.00
N ASP A 43 5.10 -1.30 -11.73
CA ASP A 43 5.41 -2.44 -10.85
C ASP A 43 4.14 -3.07 -10.26
N ALA A 44 3.08 -3.18 -11.04
CA ALA A 44 1.93 -3.96 -10.64
C ALA A 44 2.38 -5.43 -10.47
N LEU A 45 2.33 -5.94 -9.24
CA LEU A 45 2.55 -7.35 -8.96
C LEU A 45 1.33 -8.12 -9.49
N PRO A 46 1.41 -8.83 -10.64
CA PRO A 46 0.26 -9.52 -11.17
C PRO A 46 -0.18 -10.63 -10.22
N ALA A 47 -1.46 -10.65 -9.88
CA ALA A 47 -2.01 -11.76 -9.12
C ALA A 47 -2.11 -13.00 -10.01
N PRO A 48 -1.72 -14.19 -9.53
CA PRO A 48 -1.97 -15.43 -10.24
C PRO A 48 -3.47 -15.60 -10.54
N PRO A 49 -3.84 -16.25 -11.67
CA PRO A 49 -5.23 -16.48 -12.01
C PRO A 49 -5.98 -17.15 -10.86
N GLY A 50 -7.11 -16.59 -10.43
CA GLY A 50 -7.92 -17.12 -9.34
C GLY A 50 -7.45 -16.79 -7.91
N ALA A 51 -6.29 -16.17 -7.72
CA ALA A 51 -5.75 -15.83 -6.40
C ALA A 51 -6.68 -14.88 -5.62
N THR A 52 -7.27 -13.89 -6.27
CA THR A 52 -8.24 -12.96 -5.68
C THR A 52 -9.45 -13.70 -5.11
N GLY A 53 -10.03 -14.61 -5.90
CA GLY A 53 -11.17 -15.43 -5.46
C GLY A 53 -10.81 -16.39 -4.33
N ALA A 54 -9.61 -16.98 -4.38
CA ALA A 54 -9.09 -17.86 -3.32
C ALA A 54 -8.88 -17.08 -2.02
N LEU A 55 -8.31 -15.88 -2.09
CA LEU A 55 -8.10 -14.99 -0.95
C LEU A 55 -9.44 -14.63 -0.30
N LEU A 56 -10.41 -14.12 -1.07
CA LEU A 56 -11.74 -13.77 -0.55
C LEU A 56 -12.43 -14.98 0.09
N ARG A 57 -12.39 -16.14 -0.56
CA ARG A 57 -12.95 -17.38 -0.02
C ARG A 57 -12.27 -17.78 1.30
N SER A 58 -10.95 -17.64 1.40
CA SER A 58 -10.20 -17.95 2.62
C SER A 58 -10.60 -17.05 3.80
N LEU A 59 -10.85 -15.76 3.53
CA LEU A 59 -11.27 -14.77 4.53
C LEU A 59 -12.69 -15.03 5.04
N LEU A 60 -13.62 -15.42 4.14
CA LEU A 60 -15.02 -15.63 4.47
C LEU A 60 -15.30 -17.02 5.05
N ARG A 61 -14.55 -18.06 4.63
CA ARG A 61 -14.77 -19.46 5.04
C ARG A 61 -14.72 -19.65 6.56
N VAL A 62 -13.79 -18.98 7.22
CA VAL A 62 -13.62 -19.06 8.68
C VAL A 62 -14.84 -18.45 9.42
N ARG A 63 -15.56 -17.54 8.75
CA ARG A 63 -16.66 -16.75 9.34
C ARG A 63 -18.04 -17.11 8.77
N ARG A 64 -18.16 -18.26 8.07
CA ARG A 64 -19.36 -18.68 7.33
C ARG A 64 -20.65 -18.62 8.15
N GLY A 65 -20.59 -19.00 9.44
CA GLY A 65 -21.78 -18.95 10.32
C GLY A 65 -22.26 -17.52 10.58
N ARG A 66 -21.32 -16.57 10.81
CA ARG A 66 -21.68 -15.15 11.02
C ARG A 66 -22.17 -14.49 9.73
N VAL A 67 -21.60 -14.87 8.58
CA VAL A 67 -22.06 -14.40 7.25
C VAL A 67 -23.48 -14.92 6.99
N ALA A 68 -23.75 -16.20 7.27
CA ALA A 68 -25.09 -16.77 7.12
C ALA A 68 -26.12 -16.10 8.05
N LEU A 69 -25.72 -15.81 9.30
CA LEU A 69 -26.58 -15.06 10.24
C LEU A 69 -26.88 -13.65 9.72
N ALA A 70 -25.89 -12.93 9.23
CA ALA A 70 -26.08 -11.60 8.65
C ALA A 70 -27.02 -11.65 7.44
N ALA A 71 -26.85 -12.64 6.53
CA ALA A 71 -27.73 -12.84 5.39
C ALA A 71 -29.18 -13.14 5.82
N LEU A 72 -29.38 -13.99 6.82
CA LEU A 72 -30.71 -14.29 7.37
C LEU A 72 -31.36 -13.04 7.97
N LEU A 73 -30.61 -12.26 8.76
CA LEU A 73 -31.12 -11.02 9.36
C LEU A 73 -31.52 -10.00 8.29
N LEU A 74 -30.76 -9.90 7.20
CA LEU A 74 -31.09 -9.04 6.07
C LEU A 74 -32.35 -9.50 5.35
N LEU A 75 -32.55 -10.82 5.15
CA LEU A 75 -33.76 -11.39 4.59
C LEU A 75 -34.99 -11.06 5.44
N LEU A 76 -34.91 -11.27 6.76
CA LEU A 76 -36.00 -10.96 7.69
C LEU A 76 -36.31 -9.46 7.74
N GLN A 77 -35.28 -8.62 7.71
CA GLN A 77 -35.42 -7.16 7.65
C GLN A 77 -36.16 -6.73 6.37
N GLN A 78 -35.77 -7.29 5.22
CA GLN A 78 -36.43 -6.98 3.95
C GLN A 78 -37.88 -7.45 3.95
N ALA A 79 -38.17 -8.65 4.41
CA ALA A 79 -39.53 -9.16 4.51
C ALA A 79 -40.42 -8.26 5.40
N ALA A 80 -39.93 -7.87 6.58
CA ALA A 80 -40.65 -6.98 7.50
C ALA A 80 -40.87 -5.58 6.88
N SER A 81 -39.83 -5.03 6.22
CA SER A 81 -39.90 -3.71 5.58
C SER A 81 -40.93 -3.67 4.42
N GLN A 82 -41.00 -4.75 3.65
CA GLN A 82 -41.88 -4.83 2.47
C GLN A 82 -43.31 -5.27 2.80
N ALA A 83 -43.66 -5.61 4.02
CA ALA A 83 -45.01 -5.95 4.44
C ALA A 83 -45.96 -4.72 4.49
N GLY A 84 -45.40 -3.51 4.66
CA GLY A 84 -46.19 -2.28 4.82
C GLY A 84 -47.27 -2.04 3.74
N PRO A 85 -46.94 -2.09 2.44
CA PRO A 85 -47.91 -1.88 1.38
C PRO A 85 -49.10 -2.87 1.40
N LEU A 86 -48.86 -4.14 1.76
CA LEU A 86 -49.93 -5.13 1.92
C LEU A 86 -50.89 -4.79 3.07
N ILE A 87 -50.31 -4.33 4.21
CA ILE A 87 -51.12 -3.93 5.36
C ILE A 87 -51.99 -2.73 4.99
N VAL A 88 -51.46 -1.79 4.18
CA VAL A 88 -52.24 -0.65 3.65
C VAL A 88 -53.34 -1.12 2.72
N ALA A 89 -53.09 -2.07 1.81
CA ALA A 89 -54.12 -2.65 0.96
C ALA A 89 -55.27 -3.26 1.79
N TYR A 90 -54.92 -4.08 2.78
CA TYR A 90 -55.89 -4.69 3.68
C TYR A 90 -56.69 -3.65 4.48
N ALA A 91 -56.05 -2.57 4.92
CA ALA A 91 -56.69 -1.45 5.59
C ALA A 91 -57.78 -0.81 4.71
N ILE A 92 -57.47 -0.56 3.44
CA ILE A 92 -58.38 0.08 2.50
C ILE A 92 -59.55 -0.87 2.12
N ASP A 93 -59.24 -2.13 1.82
CA ASP A 93 -60.21 -3.05 1.25
C ASP A 93 -61.11 -3.73 2.31
N ARG A 94 -60.60 -3.87 3.55
CA ARG A 94 -61.31 -4.54 4.65
C ARG A 94 -61.50 -3.63 5.87
N GLY A 95 -60.48 -2.87 6.28
CA GLY A 95 -60.53 -2.05 7.47
C GLY A 95 -61.50 -0.88 7.37
N VAL A 96 -61.47 -0.12 6.28
CA VAL A 96 -62.36 1.03 6.09
C VAL A 96 -63.84 0.65 5.95
N PRO A 97 -64.22 -0.39 5.19
CA PRO A 97 -65.61 -0.85 5.17
C PRO A 97 -66.12 -1.32 6.56
N ALA A 98 -65.38 -2.18 7.25
CA ALA A 98 -65.74 -2.64 8.57
C ALA A 98 -65.92 -1.49 9.60
N PHE A 99 -65.05 -0.47 9.54
CA PHE A 99 -65.20 0.73 10.34
C PHE A 99 -66.50 1.51 10.07
N ARG A 100 -66.90 1.59 8.81
CA ARG A 100 -68.18 2.20 8.43
C ARG A 100 -69.39 1.43 8.97
N ASP A 101 -69.23 0.11 9.10
CA ASP A 101 -70.24 -0.80 9.66
C ASP A 101 -70.22 -0.85 11.18
N GLY A 102 -69.34 -0.05 11.82
CA GLY A 102 -69.22 0.05 13.30
C GLY A 102 -68.24 -0.92 13.95
N ASP A 103 -67.52 -1.74 13.15
CA ASP A 103 -66.47 -2.64 13.67
C ASP A 103 -65.07 -2.01 13.53
N ASN A 104 -64.51 -1.61 14.69
CA ASN A 104 -63.18 -1.01 14.77
C ASN A 104 -62.04 -2.06 14.85
N GLY A 105 -62.35 -3.34 15.04
CA GLY A 105 -61.38 -4.42 15.25
C GLY A 105 -60.35 -4.53 14.12
N PRO A 106 -60.78 -4.61 12.83
CA PRO A 106 -59.82 -4.68 11.72
C PRO A 106 -58.89 -3.47 11.59
N LEU A 107 -59.37 -2.26 11.92
CA LEU A 107 -58.54 -1.06 11.86
C LEU A 107 -57.45 -1.04 12.93
N TYR A 108 -57.79 -1.46 14.20
CA TYR A 108 -56.79 -1.62 15.26
C TYR A 108 -55.79 -2.73 14.92
N ALA A 109 -56.23 -3.86 14.34
CA ALA A 109 -55.37 -4.95 13.90
C ALA A 109 -54.34 -4.48 12.83
N VAL A 110 -54.79 -3.68 11.86
CA VAL A 110 -53.94 -3.04 10.85
C VAL A 110 -52.87 -2.13 11.51
N GLY A 111 -53.31 -1.24 12.38
CA GLY A 111 -52.38 -0.33 13.10
C GLY A 111 -51.35 -1.09 13.93
N ALA A 112 -51.77 -2.08 14.69
CA ALA A 112 -50.89 -2.94 15.46
C ALA A 112 -49.92 -3.73 14.56
N GLY A 113 -50.45 -4.35 13.50
CA GLY A 113 -49.63 -5.09 12.52
C GLY A 113 -48.55 -4.22 11.86
N TYR A 114 -48.93 -2.99 11.46
CA TYR A 114 -47.94 -2.04 10.88
C TYR A 114 -46.82 -1.66 11.89
N LEU A 115 -47.21 -1.37 13.14
CA LEU A 115 -46.26 -1.06 14.20
C LEU A 115 -45.32 -2.25 14.52
N ILE A 116 -45.86 -3.46 14.56
CA ILE A 116 -45.08 -4.68 14.77
C ILE A 116 -44.08 -4.87 13.62
N CYS A 117 -44.50 -4.73 12.36
CA CYS A 117 -43.62 -4.84 11.19
C CYS A 117 -42.54 -3.74 11.20
N ALA A 118 -42.91 -2.52 11.56
CA ALA A 118 -41.94 -1.41 11.66
C ALA A 118 -40.89 -1.67 12.77
N ALA A 119 -41.33 -2.09 13.95
CA ALA A 119 -40.46 -2.46 15.06
C ALA A 119 -39.55 -3.65 14.72
N ALA A 120 -40.12 -4.69 14.12
CA ALA A 120 -39.37 -5.87 13.67
C ALA A 120 -38.33 -5.51 12.61
N SER A 121 -38.70 -4.68 11.60
CA SER A 121 -37.77 -4.19 10.58
C SER A 121 -36.59 -3.44 11.22
N GLY A 122 -36.87 -2.52 12.17
CA GLY A 122 -35.83 -1.79 12.91
C GLY A 122 -34.93 -2.70 13.75
N ALA A 123 -35.50 -3.67 14.46
CA ALA A 123 -34.76 -4.64 15.27
C ALA A 123 -33.85 -5.54 14.39
N PHE A 124 -34.37 -6.07 13.29
CA PHE A 124 -33.58 -6.87 12.35
C PHE A 124 -32.49 -6.04 11.66
N GLN A 125 -32.78 -4.79 11.31
CA GLN A 125 -31.78 -3.86 10.75
C GLN A 125 -30.63 -3.61 11.74
N TYR A 126 -30.95 -3.33 12.99
CA TYR A 126 -29.93 -3.14 14.03
C TYR A 126 -29.08 -4.40 14.22
N ALA A 127 -29.72 -5.57 14.33
CA ALA A 127 -29.01 -6.83 14.49
C ALA A 127 -28.14 -7.16 13.27
N PHE A 128 -28.63 -6.89 12.05
CA PHE A 128 -27.88 -7.05 10.81
C PHE A 128 -26.64 -6.16 10.77
N ILE A 129 -26.79 -4.85 11.03
CA ILE A 129 -25.66 -3.89 11.03
C ILE A 129 -24.59 -4.35 12.01
N ARG A 130 -25.00 -4.76 13.23
CA ARG A 130 -24.08 -5.26 14.25
C ARG A 130 -23.37 -6.55 13.83
N ALA A 131 -24.06 -7.50 13.21
CA ALA A 131 -23.48 -8.75 12.73
C ALA A 131 -22.52 -8.51 11.55
N SER A 132 -22.93 -7.71 10.58
CA SER A 132 -22.16 -7.34 9.38
C SER A 132 -20.89 -6.58 9.76
N ALA A 133 -20.99 -5.58 10.65
CA ALA A 133 -19.84 -4.81 11.12
C ALA A 133 -18.77 -5.69 11.78
N ARG A 134 -19.18 -6.68 12.61
CA ARG A 134 -18.23 -7.64 13.19
C ARG A 134 -17.53 -8.49 12.15
N VAL A 135 -18.27 -9.03 11.17
CA VAL A 135 -17.67 -9.81 10.08
C VAL A 135 -16.67 -8.96 9.30
N ASN A 136 -17.05 -7.74 8.97
CA ASN A 136 -16.22 -6.81 8.22
C ASN A 136 -14.92 -6.51 8.98
N GLN A 137 -15.00 -6.10 10.24
CA GLN A 137 -13.81 -5.81 11.05
C GLN A 137 -12.90 -7.03 11.23
N ASP A 138 -13.47 -8.23 11.47
CA ASP A 138 -12.69 -9.46 11.59
C ASP A 138 -11.96 -9.82 10.27
N VAL A 139 -12.57 -9.56 9.11
CA VAL A 139 -11.95 -9.77 7.79
C VAL A 139 -10.80 -8.81 7.57
N LEU A 140 -11.00 -7.52 7.87
CA LEU A 140 -9.97 -6.49 7.69
C LEU A 140 -8.79 -6.70 8.62
N LEU A 141 -9.03 -7.05 9.88
CA LEU A 141 -7.97 -7.36 10.84
C LEU A 141 -7.10 -8.54 10.38
N ASP A 142 -7.73 -9.62 9.90
CA ASP A 142 -7.02 -10.78 9.37
C ASP A 142 -6.21 -10.41 8.12
N LEU A 143 -6.81 -9.66 7.19
CA LEU A 143 -6.13 -9.25 5.95
C LEU A 143 -4.91 -8.35 6.23
N ARG A 144 -5.07 -7.34 7.09
CA ARG A 144 -3.95 -6.49 7.52
C ARG A 144 -2.84 -7.29 8.20
N GLY A 145 -3.22 -8.24 9.07
CA GLY A 145 -2.26 -9.14 9.72
C GLY A 145 -1.51 -10.03 8.73
N ARG A 146 -2.18 -10.53 7.69
CA ARG A 146 -1.54 -11.32 6.62
C ARG A 146 -0.57 -10.46 5.79
N ILE A 147 -1.00 -9.26 5.37
CA ILE A 147 -0.15 -8.32 4.62
C ILE A 147 1.10 -7.99 5.44
N PHE A 148 0.95 -7.65 6.71
CA PHE A 148 2.06 -7.25 7.57
C PHE A 148 3.06 -8.39 7.80
N ARG A 149 2.58 -9.59 8.18
CA ARG A 149 3.47 -10.76 8.37
C ARG A 149 4.17 -11.15 7.08
N HIS A 150 3.45 -11.14 5.95
CA HIS A 150 4.02 -11.49 4.66
C HIS A 150 5.08 -10.47 4.21
N ALA A 151 4.79 -9.16 4.37
CA ALA A 151 5.77 -8.12 4.04
C ALA A 151 7.06 -8.25 4.86
N GLN A 152 6.98 -8.64 6.15
CA GLN A 152 8.17 -8.89 6.96
C GLN A 152 8.95 -10.15 6.55
N ALA A 153 8.29 -11.15 5.98
CA ALA A 153 8.92 -12.38 5.51
C ALA A 153 9.58 -12.25 4.12
N LEU A 154 9.26 -11.19 3.38
CA LEU A 154 9.86 -10.94 2.07
C LEU A 154 11.31 -10.47 2.19
N SER A 155 12.14 -10.89 1.22
CA SER A 155 13.57 -10.60 1.19
C SER A 155 13.87 -9.14 0.86
N LEU A 156 15.09 -8.69 1.15
CA LEU A 156 15.56 -7.31 0.92
C LEU A 156 15.39 -6.87 -0.55
N ASP A 157 15.63 -7.78 -1.50
CA ASP A 157 15.40 -7.58 -2.94
C ASP A 157 13.99 -7.04 -3.26
N PHE A 158 12.97 -7.55 -2.57
CA PHE A 158 11.61 -7.06 -2.72
C PHE A 158 11.49 -5.61 -2.18
N HIS A 159 12.02 -5.33 -1.00
CA HIS A 159 11.90 -4.02 -0.34
C HIS A 159 12.72 -2.92 -1.03
N GLU A 160 13.80 -3.26 -1.72
CA GLU A 160 14.57 -2.31 -2.53
C GLU A 160 13.82 -1.89 -3.80
N ARG A 161 13.03 -2.78 -4.40
CA ARG A 161 12.21 -2.51 -5.58
C ARG A 161 10.82 -1.96 -5.23
N TYR A 162 10.20 -2.49 -4.18
CA TYR A 162 8.85 -2.15 -3.79
C TYR A 162 8.83 -1.23 -2.57
N THR A 163 8.57 0.05 -2.81
CA THR A 163 8.70 1.09 -1.79
C THR A 163 7.79 0.87 -0.57
N SER A 164 8.25 1.31 0.61
CA SER A 164 7.47 1.27 1.85
C SER A 164 6.14 2.02 1.74
N GLY A 165 6.09 3.12 0.98
CA GLY A 165 4.85 3.86 0.70
C GLY A 165 3.79 3.02 -0.01
N ARG A 166 4.20 2.17 -0.97
CA ARG A 166 3.30 1.22 -1.63
C ARG A 166 2.77 0.16 -0.66
N LEU A 167 3.63 -0.40 0.20
CA LEU A 167 3.20 -1.36 1.23
C LEU A 167 2.20 -0.74 2.21
N ILE A 168 2.43 0.50 2.63
CA ILE A 168 1.50 1.26 3.48
C ILE A 168 0.16 1.43 2.73
N SER A 169 0.17 1.82 1.46
CA SER A 169 -1.05 1.94 0.65
C SER A 169 -1.82 0.61 0.55
N ARG A 170 -1.13 -0.56 0.40
CA ARG A 170 -1.78 -1.89 0.40
C ARG A 170 -2.49 -2.20 1.71
N SER A 171 -1.89 -1.81 2.86
CA SER A 171 -2.46 -2.07 4.19
C SER A 171 -3.49 -1.03 4.66
N THR A 172 -3.56 0.13 4.00
CA THR A 172 -4.49 1.22 4.31
C THR A 172 -5.55 1.40 3.22
N THR A 173 -5.21 2.08 2.12
CA THR A 173 -6.16 2.47 1.07
C THR A 173 -6.81 1.27 0.37
N ASP A 174 -6.02 0.24 0.01
CA ASP A 174 -6.58 -0.91 -0.68
C ASP A 174 -7.46 -1.77 0.25
N VAL A 175 -7.10 -1.88 1.52
CA VAL A 175 -7.95 -2.55 2.52
C VAL A 175 -9.22 -1.73 2.78
N GLU A 176 -9.16 -0.39 2.74
CA GLU A 176 -10.32 0.47 2.90
C GLU A 176 -11.34 0.31 1.75
N SER A 177 -10.88 0.18 0.51
CA SER A 177 -11.76 -0.12 -0.63
C SER A 177 -12.52 -1.44 -0.44
N LEU A 178 -11.87 -2.44 0.16
CA LEU A 178 -12.54 -3.70 0.52
C LEU A 178 -13.55 -3.49 1.66
N ARG A 179 -13.26 -2.63 2.64
CA ARG A 179 -14.19 -2.27 3.72
C ARG A 179 -15.48 -1.66 3.17
N GLU A 180 -15.34 -0.72 2.23
CA GLU A 180 -16.51 -0.10 1.58
C GLU A 180 -17.36 -1.12 0.85
N LEU A 181 -16.75 -2.02 0.07
CA LEU A 181 -17.48 -3.08 -0.62
C LEU A 181 -18.19 -4.04 0.35
N LEU A 182 -17.49 -4.54 1.36
CA LEU A 182 -18.05 -5.51 2.32
C LEU A 182 -19.07 -4.87 3.27
N GLY A 183 -18.86 -3.60 3.66
CA GLY A 183 -19.72 -2.89 4.60
C GLY A 183 -20.99 -2.36 3.95
N GLU A 184 -20.86 -1.63 2.88
CA GLU A 184 -21.94 -0.89 2.24
C GLU A 184 -22.34 -1.51 0.90
N GLY A 185 -21.38 -1.82 0.04
CA GLY A 185 -21.64 -2.28 -1.32
C GLY A 185 -22.42 -3.59 -1.39
N LEU A 186 -22.00 -4.64 -0.67
CA LEU A 186 -22.69 -5.92 -0.67
C LEU A 186 -24.08 -5.83 -0.03
N GLN A 187 -24.23 -5.04 1.02
CA GLN A 187 -25.53 -4.78 1.65
C GLN A 187 -26.50 -4.14 0.65
N GLU A 188 -26.05 -3.11 -0.06
CA GLU A 188 -26.85 -2.43 -1.09
C GLU A 188 -27.24 -3.39 -2.22
N LEU A 189 -26.28 -4.14 -2.78
CA LEU A 189 -26.57 -5.09 -3.85
C LEU A 189 -27.58 -6.15 -3.43
N ILE A 190 -27.34 -6.80 -2.29
CA ILE A 190 -28.23 -7.85 -1.77
C ILE A 190 -29.61 -7.26 -1.46
N GLY A 191 -29.64 -6.08 -0.82
CA GLY A 191 -30.88 -5.36 -0.52
C GLY A 191 -31.68 -5.04 -1.78
N VAL A 192 -31.05 -4.54 -2.84
CA VAL A 192 -31.67 -4.25 -4.13
C VAL A 192 -32.24 -5.51 -4.77
N VAL A 193 -31.44 -6.58 -4.83
CA VAL A 193 -31.86 -7.86 -5.43
C VAL A 193 -33.06 -8.46 -4.66
N LEU A 194 -32.99 -8.49 -3.33
CA LEU A 194 -34.06 -9.00 -2.49
C LEU A 194 -35.34 -8.16 -2.61
N ALA A 195 -35.19 -6.82 -2.58
CA ALA A 195 -36.34 -5.92 -2.78
C ALA A 195 -36.97 -6.14 -4.15
N PHE A 196 -36.19 -6.24 -5.22
CA PHE A 196 -36.69 -6.52 -6.56
C PHE A 196 -37.46 -7.84 -6.64
N VAL A 197 -36.86 -8.93 -6.13
CA VAL A 197 -37.52 -10.26 -6.14
C VAL A 197 -38.80 -10.25 -5.33
N TYR A 198 -38.74 -9.69 -4.10
CA TYR A 198 -39.90 -9.65 -3.20
C TYR A 198 -41.02 -8.78 -3.76
N ILE A 199 -40.72 -7.55 -4.21
CA ILE A 199 -41.73 -6.62 -4.73
C ILE A 199 -42.33 -7.16 -6.03
N SER A 200 -41.53 -7.73 -6.95
CA SER A 200 -42.04 -8.34 -8.18
C SER A 200 -42.96 -9.53 -7.89
N ALA A 201 -42.55 -10.40 -6.96
CA ALA A 201 -43.42 -11.53 -6.54
C ALA A 201 -44.71 -11.04 -5.90
N MET A 202 -44.65 -9.97 -5.11
CA MET A 202 -45.83 -9.44 -4.43
C MET A 202 -46.80 -8.72 -5.40
N LEU A 203 -46.25 -7.98 -6.37
CA LEU A 203 -47.06 -7.37 -7.42
C LEU A 203 -47.76 -8.45 -8.30
N LEU A 204 -47.05 -9.54 -8.64
CA LEU A 204 -47.64 -10.68 -9.37
C LEU A 204 -48.68 -11.41 -8.54
N TYR A 205 -48.51 -11.51 -7.22
CA TYR A 205 -49.50 -12.11 -6.32
C TYR A 205 -50.75 -11.26 -6.19
N LEU A 206 -50.59 -9.93 -6.12
CA LEU A 206 -51.76 -9.00 -6.03
C LEU A 206 -52.56 -8.95 -7.35
N ASP A 207 -51.85 -8.83 -8.48
CA ASP A 207 -52.45 -8.86 -9.82
C ASP A 207 -51.37 -9.20 -10.86
N VAL A 208 -51.61 -10.26 -11.64
CA VAL A 208 -50.66 -10.76 -12.64
C VAL A 208 -50.38 -9.72 -13.71
N GLY A 209 -51.38 -8.92 -14.10
CA GLY A 209 -51.23 -7.88 -15.10
C GLY A 209 -50.34 -6.73 -14.63
N ILE A 210 -50.59 -6.22 -13.42
CA ILE A 210 -49.75 -5.17 -12.79
C ILE A 210 -48.33 -5.67 -12.61
N GLY A 211 -48.15 -6.89 -12.07
CA GLY A 211 -46.86 -7.47 -11.82
C GLY A 211 -46.03 -7.71 -13.09
N SER A 212 -46.66 -8.25 -14.15
CA SER A 212 -45.98 -8.47 -15.43
C SER A 212 -45.57 -7.16 -16.11
N LEU A 213 -46.40 -6.13 -16.07
CA LEU A 213 -46.09 -4.81 -16.63
C LEU A 213 -44.96 -4.14 -15.86
N ALA A 214 -44.94 -4.28 -14.51
CA ALA A 214 -43.84 -3.79 -13.66
C ALA A 214 -42.51 -4.49 -13.97
N VAL A 215 -42.49 -5.81 -14.11
CA VAL A 215 -41.29 -6.57 -14.50
C VAL A 215 -40.83 -6.18 -15.91
N PHE A 216 -41.74 -6.04 -16.86
CA PHE A 216 -41.40 -5.66 -18.24
C PHE A 216 -40.79 -4.26 -18.32
N SER A 217 -41.17 -3.34 -17.43
CA SER A 217 -40.62 -1.97 -17.38
C SER A 217 -39.11 -1.92 -17.04
N PHE A 218 -38.54 -3.02 -16.56
CA PHE A 218 -37.08 -3.12 -16.34
C PHE A 218 -36.29 -3.30 -17.65
N VAL A 219 -36.89 -3.70 -18.74
CA VAL A 219 -36.19 -3.85 -20.02
C VAL A 219 -35.62 -2.53 -20.52
N PRO A 220 -36.38 -1.44 -20.66
CA PRO A 220 -35.82 -0.15 -21.07
C PRO A 220 -34.81 0.39 -20.06
N LEU A 221 -35.02 0.12 -18.78
CA LEU A 221 -34.08 0.52 -17.73
C LEU A 221 -32.74 -0.22 -17.83
N TYR A 222 -32.76 -1.53 -18.04
CA TYR A 222 -31.55 -2.33 -18.29
C TYR A 222 -30.76 -1.82 -19.50
N LEU A 223 -31.45 -1.49 -20.59
CA LEU A 223 -30.83 -0.92 -21.79
C LEU A 223 -30.15 0.43 -21.47
N LEU A 224 -30.82 1.30 -20.69
CA LEU A 224 -30.29 2.57 -20.26
C LEU A 224 -29.01 2.40 -19.40
N VAL A 225 -29.06 1.49 -18.40
CA VAL A 225 -27.88 1.15 -17.56
C VAL A 225 -26.72 0.66 -18.41
N ARG A 226 -26.98 -0.21 -19.38
CA ARG A 226 -25.94 -0.76 -20.27
C ARG A 226 -25.29 0.32 -21.14
N VAL A 227 -26.07 1.26 -21.66
CA VAL A 227 -25.55 2.41 -22.42
C VAL A 227 -24.72 3.32 -21.53
N TYR A 228 -25.22 3.62 -20.33
CA TYR A 228 -24.48 4.41 -19.34
C TYR A 228 -23.14 3.77 -18.98
N GLN A 229 -23.10 2.48 -18.64
CA GLN A 229 -21.86 1.78 -18.25
C GLN A 229 -20.78 1.87 -19.33
N ARG A 230 -21.15 1.74 -20.60
CA ARG A 230 -20.19 1.86 -21.71
C ARG A 230 -19.56 3.25 -21.80
N ARG A 231 -20.36 4.31 -21.58
CA ARG A 231 -19.89 5.71 -21.64
C ARG A 231 -19.17 6.13 -20.38
N ALA A 232 -19.69 5.75 -19.22
CA ALA A 232 -19.15 6.06 -17.91
C ALA A 232 -17.70 5.61 -17.77
N GLY A 233 -17.34 4.41 -18.21
CA GLY A 233 -15.97 3.90 -18.14
C GLY A 233 -14.94 4.83 -18.78
N VAL A 234 -15.25 5.39 -19.95
CA VAL A 234 -14.34 6.31 -20.66
C VAL A 234 -14.26 7.67 -19.96
N VAL A 235 -15.41 8.22 -19.57
CA VAL A 235 -15.47 9.59 -19.01
C VAL A 235 -14.89 9.63 -17.60
N PHE A 236 -15.21 8.65 -16.74
CA PHE A 236 -14.63 8.53 -15.41
C PHE A 236 -13.14 8.18 -15.44
N GLY A 237 -12.68 7.40 -16.44
CA GLY A 237 -11.27 7.16 -16.67
C GLY A 237 -10.50 8.46 -16.95
N ARG A 238 -10.99 9.31 -17.87
CA ARG A 238 -10.42 10.64 -18.15
C ARG A 238 -10.36 11.54 -16.92
N ARG A 239 -11.44 11.57 -16.12
CA ARG A 239 -11.47 12.31 -14.85
C ARG A 239 -10.40 11.82 -13.88
N SER A 240 -10.25 10.49 -13.73
CA SER A 240 -9.25 9.89 -12.85
C SER A 240 -7.82 10.23 -13.27
N THR A 241 -7.52 10.18 -14.57
CA THR A 241 -6.21 10.58 -15.09
C THR A 241 -5.95 12.07 -14.88
N ALA A 242 -6.97 12.92 -15.08
CA ALA A 242 -6.82 14.36 -14.90
C ALA A 242 -6.54 14.76 -13.44
N ILE A 243 -7.25 14.17 -12.46
CA ILE A 243 -6.98 14.44 -11.05
C ILE A 243 -5.62 13.88 -10.60
N ALA A 244 -5.21 12.73 -11.12
CA ALA A 244 -3.88 12.17 -10.84
C ALA A 244 -2.77 13.13 -11.27
N ALA A 245 -2.88 13.76 -12.45
CA ALA A 245 -1.92 14.75 -12.92
C ALA A 245 -1.83 15.99 -11.99
N VAL A 246 -2.97 16.47 -11.46
CA VAL A 246 -3.01 17.56 -10.46
C VAL A 246 -2.28 17.16 -9.19
N ILE A 247 -2.54 15.96 -8.67
CA ILE A 247 -1.92 15.45 -7.43
C ILE A 247 -0.40 15.29 -7.62
N VAL A 248 0.05 14.73 -8.75
CA VAL A 248 1.47 14.58 -9.07
C VAL A 248 2.16 15.94 -9.11
N LYS A 249 1.60 16.93 -9.82
CA LYS A 249 2.16 18.29 -9.88
C LYS A 249 2.23 18.96 -8.52
N PHE A 250 1.20 18.79 -7.69
CA PHE A 250 1.20 19.31 -6.31
C PHE A 250 2.29 18.65 -5.47
N ALA A 251 2.40 17.31 -5.51
CA ALA A 251 3.42 16.57 -4.77
C ALA A 251 4.84 16.94 -5.23
N GLU A 252 5.08 17.05 -6.55
CA GLU A 252 6.35 17.49 -7.11
C GLU A 252 6.74 18.89 -6.60
N THR A 253 5.81 19.84 -6.69
CA THR A 253 6.03 21.22 -6.24
C THR A 253 6.35 21.30 -4.74
N MET A 254 5.59 20.55 -3.90
CA MET A 254 5.80 20.54 -2.44
C MET A 254 7.10 19.85 -2.04
N ASN A 255 7.44 18.74 -2.68
CA ASN A 255 8.72 18.07 -2.44
C ASN A 255 9.91 18.92 -2.90
N GLY A 256 9.74 19.68 -3.98
CA GLY A 256 10.72 20.61 -4.55
C GLY A 256 10.56 22.06 -4.09
N ILE A 257 9.92 22.33 -2.95
CA ILE A 257 9.59 23.71 -2.55
C ILE A 257 10.83 24.61 -2.40
N ARG A 258 11.94 24.08 -1.92
CA ARG A 258 13.20 24.82 -1.77
C ARG A 258 13.72 25.35 -3.11
N PRO A 259 13.93 24.53 -4.18
CA PRO A 259 14.29 25.05 -5.51
C PRO A 259 13.21 25.95 -6.12
N VAL A 260 11.92 25.65 -5.91
CA VAL A 260 10.84 26.52 -6.40
C VAL A 260 10.99 27.94 -5.87
N GLN A 261 11.19 28.09 -4.55
CA GLN A 261 11.39 29.40 -3.90
C GLN A 261 12.75 30.02 -4.26
N ALA A 262 13.84 29.24 -4.26
CA ALA A 262 15.18 29.71 -4.56
C ALA A 262 15.29 30.28 -5.99
N PHE A 263 14.61 29.68 -6.96
CA PHE A 263 14.61 30.11 -8.37
C PHE A 263 13.38 30.95 -8.75
N ARG A 264 12.54 31.34 -7.79
CA ARG A 264 11.33 32.16 -8.01
C ARG A 264 10.39 31.59 -9.09
N ARG A 265 10.17 30.27 -9.04
CA ARG A 265 9.33 29.55 -10.02
C ARG A 265 7.85 29.46 -9.62
N GLU A 266 7.42 30.12 -8.53
CA GLU A 266 6.06 30.04 -7.97
C GLU A 266 5.01 30.38 -9.03
N ARG A 267 5.20 31.47 -9.80
CA ARG A 267 4.23 31.89 -10.83
C ARG A 267 4.14 30.91 -11.99
N ALA A 268 5.26 30.31 -12.41
CA ALA A 268 5.25 29.31 -13.47
C ALA A 268 4.58 28.02 -13.01
N ASN A 269 4.90 27.54 -11.79
CA ASN A 269 4.25 26.36 -11.21
C ASN A 269 2.75 26.58 -10.97
N ASP A 270 2.34 27.80 -10.58
CA ASP A 270 0.94 28.16 -10.42
C ASP A 270 0.19 28.11 -11.76
N ALA A 271 0.78 28.64 -12.83
CA ALA A 271 0.20 28.55 -14.18
C ALA A 271 0.03 27.10 -14.65
N ASP A 272 1.05 26.26 -14.45
CA ASP A 272 1.00 24.82 -14.78
C ASP A 272 -0.11 24.11 -13.97
N PHE A 273 -0.17 24.39 -12.66
CA PHE A 273 -1.17 23.80 -11.78
C PHE A 273 -2.59 24.22 -12.19
N HIS A 274 -2.81 25.49 -12.49
CA HIS A 274 -4.08 25.99 -13.00
C HIS A 274 -4.49 25.33 -14.32
N ALA A 275 -3.56 25.15 -15.26
CA ALA A 275 -3.84 24.47 -16.53
C ALA A 275 -4.30 23.00 -16.32
N LEU A 276 -3.63 22.26 -15.42
CA LEU A 276 -4.01 20.90 -15.05
C LEU A 276 -5.36 20.86 -14.32
N ASN A 277 -5.59 21.81 -13.41
CA ASN A 277 -6.83 21.90 -12.66
C ASN A 277 -8.04 22.21 -13.57
N HIS A 278 -7.89 23.10 -14.55
CA HIS A 278 -8.92 23.36 -15.57
C HIS A 278 -9.19 22.14 -16.45
N ARG A 279 -8.17 21.32 -16.76
CA ARG A 279 -8.39 20.04 -17.46
C ARG A 279 -9.21 19.08 -16.60
N HIS A 280 -8.89 19.00 -15.31
CA HIS A 280 -9.67 18.20 -14.36
C HIS A 280 -11.10 18.72 -14.23
N GLU A 281 -11.32 20.01 -14.09
CA GLU A 281 -12.64 20.64 -14.03
C GLU A 281 -13.52 20.24 -15.22
N ARG A 282 -13.00 20.34 -16.46
CA ARG A 282 -13.73 19.93 -17.67
C ARG A 282 -14.06 18.45 -17.64
N SER A 283 -13.08 17.60 -17.34
CA SER A 283 -13.28 16.15 -17.26
C SER A 283 -14.27 15.75 -16.16
N ASN A 284 -14.26 16.47 -15.03
CA ASN A 284 -15.22 16.28 -13.94
C ASN A 284 -16.62 16.74 -14.33
N GLY A 285 -16.73 17.87 -15.05
CA GLY A 285 -17.98 18.36 -15.62
C GLY A 285 -18.62 17.35 -16.57
N ASP A 286 -17.84 16.79 -17.49
CA ASP A 286 -18.30 15.74 -18.42
C ASP A 286 -18.81 14.50 -17.66
N ALA A 287 -18.10 14.07 -16.61
CA ALA A 287 -18.49 12.94 -15.78
C ALA A 287 -19.80 13.20 -15.01
N LEU A 288 -19.97 14.40 -14.46
CA LEU A 288 -21.21 14.81 -13.78
C LEU A 288 -22.38 14.92 -14.74
N LEU A 289 -22.18 15.44 -15.96
CA LEU A 289 -23.21 15.52 -16.97
C LEU A 289 -23.66 14.12 -17.43
N GLU A 290 -22.75 13.18 -17.61
CA GLU A 290 -23.11 11.80 -17.98
C GLU A 290 -23.89 11.11 -16.84
N MET A 291 -23.48 11.33 -15.58
CA MET A 291 -24.24 10.85 -14.42
C MET A 291 -25.64 11.50 -14.36
N ALA A 292 -25.75 12.79 -14.59
CA ALA A 292 -27.03 13.49 -14.60
C ALA A 292 -27.96 12.97 -15.71
N ARG A 293 -27.43 12.70 -16.92
CA ARG A 293 -28.21 12.09 -18.01
C ARG A 293 -28.76 10.72 -17.63
N TYR A 294 -27.94 9.91 -16.94
CA TYR A 294 -28.38 8.62 -16.43
C TYR A 294 -29.49 8.76 -15.40
N VAL A 295 -29.32 9.61 -14.39
CA VAL A 295 -30.32 9.83 -13.33
C VAL A 295 -31.63 10.38 -13.90
N ILE A 296 -31.55 11.37 -14.79
CA ILE A 296 -32.74 11.93 -15.44
C ILE A 296 -33.44 10.85 -16.30
N GLY A 297 -32.68 10.11 -17.10
CA GLY A 297 -33.22 9.04 -17.95
C GLY A 297 -33.85 7.92 -17.14
N SER A 298 -33.22 7.46 -16.06
CA SER A 298 -33.75 6.41 -15.18
C SER A 298 -35.04 6.86 -14.49
N ARG A 299 -35.06 8.10 -13.96
CA ARG A 299 -36.27 8.68 -13.35
C ARG A 299 -37.40 8.88 -14.36
N PHE A 300 -37.08 9.29 -15.58
CA PHE A 300 -38.10 9.41 -16.65
C PHE A 300 -38.73 8.07 -16.99
N VAL A 301 -37.91 7.02 -17.21
CA VAL A 301 -38.42 5.67 -17.50
C VAL A 301 -39.26 5.15 -16.33
N ALA A 302 -38.74 5.27 -15.10
CA ALA A 302 -39.44 4.81 -13.90
C ALA A 302 -40.81 5.51 -13.71
N ASN A 303 -40.83 6.85 -13.77
CA ASN A 303 -42.05 7.60 -13.55
C ASN A 303 -43.07 7.38 -14.69
N THR A 304 -42.63 7.19 -15.94
CA THR A 304 -43.50 6.85 -17.08
C THR A 304 -44.12 5.47 -16.87
N ALA A 305 -43.33 4.48 -16.42
CA ALA A 305 -43.84 3.15 -16.09
C ALA A 305 -44.85 3.19 -14.94
N VAL A 306 -44.53 3.93 -13.86
CA VAL A 306 -45.47 4.11 -12.73
C VAL A 306 -46.78 4.77 -13.22
N ALA A 307 -46.69 5.85 -13.99
CA ALA A 307 -47.88 6.54 -14.50
C ALA A 307 -48.73 5.63 -15.38
N ALA A 308 -48.12 4.88 -16.29
CA ALA A 308 -48.85 3.94 -17.17
C ALA A 308 -49.55 2.83 -16.36
N ILE A 309 -48.85 2.24 -15.37
CA ILE A 309 -49.41 1.17 -14.53
C ILE A 309 -50.55 1.71 -13.66
N VAL A 310 -50.37 2.90 -13.07
CA VAL A 310 -51.39 3.53 -12.22
C VAL A 310 -52.63 3.88 -13.03
N LEU A 311 -52.47 4.47 -14.22
CA LEU A 311 -53.60 4.78 -15.10
C LEU A 311 -54.39 3.51 -15.50
N TRP A 312 -53.67 2.47 -15.89
CA TRP A 312 -54.30 1.19 -16.25
C TRP A 312 -54.98 0.53 -15.06
N ALA A 313 -54.36 0.51 -13.89
CA ALA A 313 -54.94 -0.04 -12.67
C ALA A 313 -56.13 0.79 -12.18
N ALA A 314 -56.09 2.13 -12.29
CA ALA A 314 -57.22 3.01 -11.96
C ALA A 314 -58.45 2.75 -12.87
N TYR A 315 -58.23 2.53 -14.18
CA TYR A 315 -59.28 2.14 -15.08
C TYR A 315 -59.96 0.82 -14.65
N ARG A 316 -59.17 -0.19 -14.27
CA ARG A 316 -59.67 -1.48 -13.77
C ARG A 316 -60.42 -1.37 -12.43
N VAL A 317 -60.01 -0.43 -11.57
CA VAL A 317 -60.76 -0.13 -10.33
C VAL A 317 -62.11 0.50 -10.67
N ALA A 318 -62.19 1.42 -11.65
CA ALA A 318 -63.41 2.03 -12.10
C ALA A 318 -64.38 1.01 -12.72
N ASP A 319 -63.85 0.02 -13.44
CA ASP A 319 -64.62 -1.12 -13.99
C ASP A 319 -65.01 -2.18 -12.93
N GLY A 320 -64.61 -2.01 -11.68
CA GLY A 320 -64.88 -2.96 -10.61
C GLY A 320 -64.10 -4.29 -10.68
N THR A 321 -63.08 -4.39 -11.56
CA THR A 321 -62.28 -5.61 -11.76
C THR A 321 -61.03 -5.66 -10.88
N LEU A 322 -60.72 -4.57 -10.16
CA LEU A 322 -59.60 -4.46 -9.25
C LEU A 322 -60.01 -3.76 -7.95
N ALA A 323 -59.55 -4.25 -6.80
CA ALA A 323 -59.79 -3.59 -5.52
C ALA A 323 -58.95 -2.32 -5.35
N LEU A 324 -59.49 -1.29 -4.68
CA LEU A 324 -58.81 -0.01 -4.47
C LEU A 324 -57.52 -0.16 -3.64
N GLY A 325 -57.54 -1.06 -2.66
CA GLY A 325 -56.35 -1.33 -1.84
C GLY A 325 -55.22 -1.96 -2.65
N VAL A 326 -55.53 -2.79 -3.64
CA VAL A 326 -54.53 -3.35 -4.55
C VAL A 326 -53.85 -2.24 -5.38
N LEU A 327 -54.61 -1.26 -5.87
CA LEU A 327 -54.07 -0.08 -6.56
C LEU A 327 -53.11 0.70 -5.61
N ALA A 328 -53.56 0.96 -4.37
CA ALA A 328 -52.76 1.68 -3.40
C ALA A 328 -51.43 0.94 -3.06
N ALA A 329 -51.51 -0.37 -2.83
CA ALA A 329 -50.32 -1.21 -2.59
C ALA A 329 -49.38 -1.20 -3.80
N ALA A 330 -49.93 -1.31 -5.03
CA ALA A 330 -49.16 -1.29 -6.27
C ALA A 330 -48.35 0.02 -6.40
N VAL A 331 -48.97 1.18 -6.14
CA VAL A 331 -48.29 2.48 -6.16
C VAL A 331 -47.13 2.52 -5.16
N LEU A 332 -47.35 2.04 -3.95
CA LEU A 332 -46.31 2.00 -2.89
C LEU A 332 -45.19 1.04 -3.25
N TYR A 333 -45.49 -0.12 -3.82
CA TYR A 333 -44.47 -1.08 -4.26
C TYR A 333 -43.68 -0.55 -5.46
N LEU A 334 -44.31 0.05 -6.45
CA LEU A 334 -43.65 0.61 -7.63
C LEU A 334 -42.66 1.70 -7.26
N ARG A 335 -43.02 2.61 -6.32
CA ARG A 335 -42.07 3.60 -5.84
C ARG A 335 -40.85 2.96 -5.22
N ARG A 336 -41.02 1.96 -4.35
CA ARG A 336 -39.93 1.22 -3.71
C ARG A 336 -39.09 0.38 -4.69
N LEU A 337 -39.67 -0.04 -5.80
CA LEU A 337 -39.04 -0.88 -6.80
C LEU A 337 -37.97 -0.11 -7.60
N TYR A 338 -38.21 1.18 -7.86
CA TYR A 338 -37.32 2.01 -8.68
C TYR A 338 -36.28 2.80 -7.87
N ASP A 339 -36.51 3.08 -6.58
CA ASP A 339 -35.61 3.85 -5.74
C ASP A 339 -34.17 3.29 -5.64
N PRO A 340 -33.95 1.95 -5.60
CA PRO A 340 -32.60 1.40 -5.48
C PRO A 340 -31.73 1.48 -6.74
N ILE A 341 -32.30 1.87 -7.90
CA ILE A 341 -31.58 1.86 -9.18
C ILE A 341 -30.41 2.83 -9.18
N ASP A 342 -30.56 3.99 -8.56
CA ASP A 342 -29.49 4.99 -8.47
C ASP A 342 -28.30 4.47 -7.65
N ARG A 343 -28.52 3.55 -6.70
CA ARG A 343 -27.51 2.94 -5.83
C ARG A 343 -26.67 1.86 -6.52
N LEU A 344 -27.18 1.22 -7.58
CA LEU A 344 -26.43 0.24 -8.36
C LEU A 344 -25.18 0.86 -9.00
N GLY A 345 -25.23 2.13 -9.41
CA GLY A 345 -24.07 2.84 -9.93
C GLY A 345 -22.94 3.00 -8.90
N MET A 346 -23.30 3.32 -7.66
CA MET A 346 -22.33 3.42 -6.55
C MET A 346 -21.74 2.06 -6.19
N PHE A 347 -22.58 1.01 -6.15
CA PHE A 347 -22.09 -0.36 -5.93
C PHE A 347 -21.06 -0.79 -6.98
N LEU A 348 -21.31 -0.53 -8.28
CA LEU A 348 -20.39 -0.89 -9.34
C LEU A 348 -19.02 -0.21 -9.19
N ASN A 349 -18.99 1.06 -8.78
CA ASN A 349 -17.76 1.77 -8.50
C ASN A 349 -17.00 1.16 -7.31
N SER A 350 -17.68 0.90 -6.19
CA SER A 350 -17.08 0.25 -5.02
C SER A 350 -16.58 -1.16 -5.34
N TYR A 351 -17.32 -1.91 -6.17
CA TYR A 351 -16.91 -3.24 -6.63
C TYR A 351 -15.65 -3.18 -7.50
N GLN A 352 -15.57 -2.27 -8.48
CA GLN A 352 -14.38 -2.12 -9.33
C GLN A 352 -13.17 -1.69 -8.52
N SER A 353 -13.33 -0.73 -7.62
CA SER A 353 -12.26 -0.29 -6.71
C SER A 353 -11.75 -1.43 -5.83
N ALA A 354 -12.67 -2.15 -5.18
CA ALA A 354 -12.31 -3.27 -4.33
C ALA A 354 -11.72 -4.45 -5.12
N ALA A 355 -12.20 -4.73 -6.32
CA ALA A 355 -11.64 -5.78 -7.18
C ALA A 355 -10.20 -5.48 -7.57
N ALA A 356 -9.91 -4.24 -8.00
CA ALA A 356 -8.55 -3.79 -8.31
C ALA A 356 -7.64 -3.83 -7.07
N SER A 357 -8.13 -3.38 -5.91
CA SER A 357 -7.39 -3.43 -4.65
C SER A 357 -7.11 -4.87 -4.19
N MET A 358 -8.09 -5.77 -4.33
CA MET A 358 -7.92 -7.19 -4.01
C MET A 358 -6.91 -7.87 -4.93
N GLU A 359 -6.87 -7.53 -6.22
CA GLU A 359 -5.87 -8.03 -7.16
C GLU A 359 -4.46 -7.61 -6.74
N LYS A 360 -4.27 -6.35 -6.41
CA LYS A 360 -2.98 -5.82 -5.91
C LYS A 360 -2.54 -6.50 -4.60
N ILE A 361 -3.45 -6.70 -3.65
CA ILE A 361 -3.17 -7.40 -2.39
C ILE A 361 -2.85 -8.89 -2.66
N ALA A 362 -3.62 -9.55 -3.53
CA ALA A 362 -3.37 -10.94 -3.89
C ALA A 362 -2.02 -11.11 -4.59
N GLY A 363 -1.64 -10.18 -5.47
CA GLY A 363 -0.33 -10.13 -6.11
C GLY A 363 0.81 -9.98 -5.11
N LEU A 364 0.64 -9.11 -4.09
CA LEU A 364 1.60 -8.97 -3.00
C LEU A 364 1.74 -10.28 -2.20
N LEU A 365 0.63 -10.87 -1.78
CA LEU A 365 0.61 -12.09 -0.96
C LEU A 365 1.09 -13.34 -1.73
N ALA A 366 1.15 -13.28 -3.05
CA ALA A 366 1.67 -14.35 -3.90
C ALA A 366 3.19 -14.28 -4.12
N GLN A 367 3.84 -13.17 -3.71
CA GLN A 367 5.30 -13.06 -3.84
C GLN A 367 5.99 -14.05 -2.91
N ALA A 368 6.92 -14.85 -3.46
CA ALA A 368 7.77 -15.70 -2.66
C ALA A 368 9.04 -14.95 -2.23
N PRO A 369 9.56 -15.18 -1.02
CA PRO A 369 10.88 -14.70 -0.63
C PRO A 369 11.95 -15.20 -1.59
N SER A 370 12.85 -14.32 -2.07
CA SER A 370 13.99 -14.73 -2.92
C SER A 370 15.08 -15.42 -2.12
N VAL A 371 15.08 -15.23 -0.80
CA VAL A 371 15.96 -15.93 0.15
C VAL A 371 15.07 -16.76 1.07
N PRO A 372 14.83 -18.05 0.73
CA PRO A 372 13.96 -18.91 1.52
C PRO A 372 14.64 -19.37 2.82
N GLU A 373 13.85 -19.70 3.82
CA GLU A 373 14.35 -20.37 5.02
C GLU A 373 14.83 -21.79 4.71
N ALA A 374 15.81 -22.25 5.50
CA ALA A 374 16.36 -23.60 5.34
C ALA A 374 15.28 -24.67 5.58
N SER A 375 15.12 -25.60 4.64
CA SER A 375 14.18 -26.73 4.79
C SER A 375 14.61 -27.74 5.85
N ASN A 376 15.94 -27.94 5.99
CA ASN A 376 16.56 -28.80 6.99
C ASN A 376 17.68 -28.00 7.67
N PRO A 377 17.36 -27.16 8.68
CA PRO A 377 18.32 -26.28 9.28
C PRO A 377 19.44 -27.05 9.99
N ARG A 378 20.67 -26.62 9.74
CA ARG A 378 21.88 -27.08 10.42
C ARG A 378 22.31 -26.05 11.46
N THR A 379 22.95 -26.51 12.50
CA THR A 379 23.59 -25.67 13.51
C THR A 379 25.07 -25.48 13.19
N LEU A 380 25.59 -24.31 13.56
CA LEU A 380 27.02 -24.04 13.47
C LEU A 380 27.80 -24.91 14.48
N PRO A 381 29.01 -25.37 14.13
CA PRO A 381 29.89 -26.07 15.08
C PRO A 381 30.09 -25.23 16.37
N ALA A 382 30.28 -25.92 17.50
CA ALA A 382 30.63 -25.22 18.74
C ALA A 382 31.95 -24.45 18.56
N LEU A 383 32.01 -23.22 19.11
CA LEU A 383 33.26 -22.44 19.07
C LEU A 383 34.34 -23.17 19.88
N THR A 384 35.47 -23.41 19.24
CA THR A 384 36.67 -23.99 19.88
C THR A 384 37.63 -22.85 20.23
N GLY A 385 37.50 -22.25 21.41
CA GLY A 385 38.36 -21.18 21.90
C GLY A 385 37.64 -19.97 22.47
N ASP A 386 38.41 -19.02 23.02
CA ASP A 386 37.89 -17.80 23.67
C ASP A 386 37.40 -16.71 22.68
N PHE A 387 37.62 -16.89 21.38
CA PHE A 387 37.27 -15.90 20.35
C PHE A 387 35.95 -16.26 19.65
N PRO A 388 35.02 -15.34 19.54
CA PRO A 388 33.74 -15.57 18.86
C PRO A 388 33.82 -15.62 17.32
N GLY A 389 34.97 -15.24 16.72
CA GLY A 389 35.16 -15.16 15.27
C GLY A 389 35.08 -16.51 14.58
N ARG A 390 34.44 -16.54 13.40
CA ARG A 390 34.27 -17.71 12.55
C ARG A 390 34.86 -17.48 11.17
N GLU A 391 35.33 -18.57 10.52
CA GLU A 391 35.81 -18.52 9.16
C GLU A 391 34.63 -18.32 8.19
N ALA A 392 34.79 -17.40 7.22
CA ALA A 392 33.84 -17.21 6.12
C ALA A 392 34.50 -17.52 4.78
N VAL A 393 33.90 -18.40 3.99
CA VAL A 393 34.43 -18.84 2.69
C VAL A 393 33.42 -18.60 1.60
N PHE A 394 33.81 -17.85 0.58
CA PHE A 394 33.09 -17.76 -0.70
C PHE A 394 33.71 -18.79 -1.65
N ASP A 395 32.93 -19.81 -2.03
CA ASP A 395 33.36 -20.94 -2.85
C ASP A 395 32.68 -20.85 -4.23
N GLY A 396 33.45 -20.37 -5.22
CA GLY A 396 33.01 -20.20 -6.60
C GLY A 396 31.81 -19.27 -6.77
N VAL A 397 31.73 -18.21 -5.97
CA VAL A 397 30.56 -17.31 -5.90
C VAL A 397 30.50 -16.40 -7.10
N SER A 398 29.34 -16.34 -7.78
CA SER A 398 28.96 -15.27 -8.71
C SER A 398 27.63 -14.66 -8.31
N PHE A 399 27.39 -13.39 -8.72
CA PHE A 399 26.14 -12.74 -8.38
C PHE A 399 25.71 -11.70 -9.43
N ALA A 400 24.41 -11.77 -9.78
CA ALA A 400 23.71 -10.77 -10.57
C ALA A 400 22.39 -10.40 -9.91
N TYR A 401 22.04 -9.09 -9.89
CA TYR A 401 20.68 -8.67 -9.52
C TYR A 401 19.69 -9.03 -10.62
N ARG A 402 18.45 -9.32 -10.26
CA ARG A 402 17.38 -9.75 -11.21
C ARG A 402 17.15 -8.81 -12.38
N THR A 403 17.45 -7.52 -12.23
CA THR A 403 17.20 -6.47 -13.25
C THR A 403 18.48 -5.93 -13.85
N GLY A 404 19.65 -6.54 -13.59
CA GLY A 404 20.95 -6.03 -14.03
C GLY A 404 21.87 -7.11 -14.58
N GLY A 405 23.03 -6.68 -15.08
CA GLY A 405 24.14 -7.56 -15.45
C GLY A 405 24.82 -8.21 -14.24
N GLU A 406 25.78 -9.06 -14.50
CA GLU A 406 26.65 -9.66 -13.49
C GLU A 406 27.40 -8.56 -12.72
N VAL A 407 27.23 -8.53 -11.39
CA VAL A 407 27.88 -7.53 -10.52
C VAL A 407 29.14 -8.08 -9.90
N LEU A 408 29.14 -9.37 -9.57
CA LEU A 408 30.29 -10.11 -9.06
C LEU A 408 30.51 -11.31 -9.99
N PRO A 409 31.51 -11.25 -10.90
CA PRO A 409 31.98 -12.42 -11.62
C PRO A 409 32.50 -13.49 -10.65
N ARG A 410 32.52 -14.73 -11.08
CA ARG A 410 32.95 -15.86 -10.23
C ARG A 410 34.29 -15.59 -9.55
N PHE A 411 34.30 -15.75 -8.23
CA PHE A 411 35.49 -15.58 -7.37
C PHE A 411 35.47 -16.53 -6.18
N ASP A 412 36.67 -16.73 -5.63
CA ASP A 412 36.89 -17.45 -4.39
C ASP A 412 37.52 -16.49 -3.37
N LEU A 413 37.08 -16.54 -2.10
CA LEU A 413 37.61 -15.72 -1.04
C LEU A 413 37.47 -16.45 0.30
N THR A 414 38.57 -16.55 1.04
CA THR A 414 38.55 -17.06 2.41
C THR A 414 38.92 -15.94 3.38
N ILE A 415 38.09 -15.73 4.39
CA ILE A 415 38.30 -14.82 5.50
C ILE A 415 38.49 -15.68 6.76
N PRO A 416 39.70 -15.82 7.26
CA PRO A 416 40.01 -16.58 8.48
C PRO A 416 39.25 -16.07 9.71
N ALA A 417 39.00 -16.95 10.67
CA ALA A 417 38.40 -16.58 11.94
C ALA A 417 39.22 -15.49 12.65
N GLY A 418 38.56 -14.43 13.10
CA GLY A 418 39.18 -13.33 13.84
C GLY A 418 39.89 -12.28 12.97
N GLN A 419 39.93 -12.43 11.65
CA GLN A 419 40.54 -11.47 10.73
C GLN A 419 39.60 -10.29 10.44
N THR A 420 40.15 -9.08 10.50
CA THR A 420 39.47 -7.85 10.02
C THR A 420 39.89 -7.56 8.60
N VAL A 421 38.94 -7.56 7.65
CA VAL A 421 39.15 -7.30 6.22
C VAL A 421 38.55 -5.97 5.85
N ALA A 422 39.32 -5.04 5.32
CA ALA A 422 38.81 -3.81 4.71
C ALA A 422 38.59 -4.01 3.22
N VAL A 423 37.40 -3.67 2.73
CA VAL A 423 37.04 -3.72 1.30
C VAL A 423 36.99 -2.30 0.76
N VAL A 424 37.88 -1.98 -0.19
CA VAL A 424 38.00 -0.65 -0.81
C VAL A 424 37.77 -0.72 -2.32
N GLY A 425 37.47 0.40 -2.96
CA GLY A 425 37.27 0.50 -4.42
C GLY A 425 36.28 1.60 -4.78
N SER A 426 36.10 1.85 -6.07
CA SER A 426 35.17 2.85 -6.58
C SER A 426 33.71 2.56 -6.23
N THR A 427 32.85 3.57 -6.34
CA THR A 427 31.39 3.36 -6.23
C THR A 427 30.94 2.45 -7.37
N GLY A 428 30.12 1.44 -7.06
CA GLY A 428 29.69 0.44 -8.05
C GLY A 428 30.62 -0.78 -8.19
N ALA A 429 31.80 -0.81 -7.52
CA ALA A 429 32.75 -1.94 -7.62
C ALA A 429 32.26 -3.27 -7.00
N GLY A 430 31.07 -3.34 -6.41
CA GLY A 430 30.51 -4.57 -5.83
C GLY A 430 30.72 -4.74 -4.33
N LYS A 431 31.33 -3.80 -3.60
CA LYS A 431 31.63 -3.89 -2.17
C LYS A 431 30.41 -4.18 -1.28
N SER A 432 29.36 -3.37 -1.42
CA SER A 432 28.10 -3.56 -0.66
C SER A 432 27.37 -4.84 -1.07
N THR A 433 27.55 -5.31 -2.29
CA THR A 433 27.00 -6.60 -2.76
C THR A 433 27.67 -7.77 -2.06
N LEU A 434 28.99 -7.76 -1.95
CA LEU A 434 29.77 -8.76 -1.18
C LEU A 434 29.30 -8.80 0.29
N ALA A 435 29.13 -7.64 0.92
CA ALA A 435 28.63 -7.54 2.28
C ALA A 435 27.19 -8.08 2.45
N LYS A 436 26.29 -7.74 1.51
CA LYS A 436 24.91 -8.23 1.52
C LYS A 436 24.82 -9.75 1.30
N LEU A 437 25.70 -10.33 0.50
CA LEU A 437 25.81 -11.78 0.30
C LEU A 437 26.28 -12.47 1.58
N LEU A 438 27.33 -11.97 2.24
CA LEU A 438 27.82 -12.49 3.51
C LEU A 438 26.75 -12.40 4.62
N ALA A 439 25.98 -11.32 4.64
CA ALA A 439 24.84 -11.16 5.55
C ALA A 439 23.63 -12.03 5.17
N ARG A 440 23.69 -12.75 4.04
CA ARG A 440 22.57 -13.51 3.44
C ARG A 440 21.30 -12.66 3.34
N PHE A 441 21.41 -11.42 2.86
CA PHE A 441 20.29 -10.64 2.36
C PHE A 441 19.93 -11.03 0.92
N TYR A 442 20.90 -11.64 0.23
CA TYR A 442 20.78 -12.27 -1.07
C TYR A 442 21.49 -13.62 -1.03
N ASP A 443 20.99 -14.58 -1.78
CA ASP A 443 21.71 -15.81 -2.08
C ASP A 443 22.54 -15.61 -3.35
N PRO A 444 23.75 -16.20 -3.49
CA PRO A 444 24.55 -16.12 -4.70
C PRO A 444 23.83 -16.75 -5.90
N THR A 445 24.12 -16.26 -7.12
CA THR A 445 23.59 -16.82 -8.36
C THR A 445 24.20 -18.22 -8.61
N GLU A 446 25.52 -18.33 -8.42
CA GLU A 446 26.24 -19.59 -8.46
C GLU A 446 27.21 -19.68 -7.28
N GLY A 447 27.65 -20.89 -6.93
CA GLY A 447 28.52 -21.12 -5.82
C GLY A 447 27.80 -21.15 -4.47
N ARG A 448 28.57 -20.97 -3.39
CA ARG A 448 28.05 -21.01 -2.00
C ARG A 448 28.93 -20.18 -1.08
N ILE A 449 28.32 -19.76 0.02
CA ILE A 449 29.02 -19.05 1.09
C ILE A 449 28.93 -19.91 2.35
N LEU A 450 30.08 -20.23 2.90
CA LEU A 450 30.20 -21.12 4.07
C LEU A 450 30.60 -20.30 5.30
N LEU A 451 30.05 -20.65 6.45
CA LEU A 451 30.45 -20.18 7.76
C LEU A 451 30.89 -21.39 8.59
N ASP A 452 32.18 -21.48 8.93
CA ASP A 452 32.78 -22.68 9.53
C ASP A 452 32.39 -23.98 8.78
N GLY A 453 32.42 -23.95 7.46
CA GLY A 453 32.12 -25.09 6.60
C GLY A 453 30.62 -25.37 6.40
N VAL A 454 29.71 -24.65 7.03
CA VAL A 454 28.27 -24.79 6.85
C VAL A 454 27.75 -23.73 5.85
N ASP A 455 27.01 -24.17 4.82
CA ASP A 455 26.42 -23.23 3.86
C ASP A 455 25.39 -22.33 4.55
N LEU A 456 25.46 -21.00 4.31
CA LEU A 456 24.53 -20.03 4.88
C LEU A 456 23.06 -20.37 4.55
N ARG A 457 22.79 -21.04 3.40
CA ARG A 457 21.45 -21.48 2.99
C ARG A 457 20.88 -22.60 3.85
N GLU A 458 21.76 -23.34 4.53
CA GLU A 458 21.40 -24.45 5.43
C GLU A 458 21.26 -24.01 6.89
N LEU A 459 21.64 -22.79 7.25
CA LEU A 459 21.52 -22.27 8.61
C LEU A 459 20.09 -21.83 8.92
N ASP A 460 19.66 -22.10 10.16
CA ASP A 460 18.43 -21.54 10.72
C ASP A 460 18.53 -20.00 10.79
N THR A 461 17.46 -19.30 10.41
CA THR A 461 17.47 -17.83 10.37
C THR A 461 17.84 -17.19 11.71
N PRO A 462 17.32 -17.60 12.87
CA PRO A 462 17.74 -17.09 14.18
C PRO A 462 19.22 -17.31 14.46
N GLU A 463 19.79 -18.44 14.08
CA GLU A 463 21.20 -18.74 14.29
C GLU A 463 22.10 -17.90 13.36
N LEU A 464 21.72 -17.79 12.10
CA LEU A 464 22.40 -16.92 11.14
C LEU A 464 22.45 -15.47 11.64
N ARG A 465 21.31 -14.94 12.12
CA ARG A 465 21.23 -13.53 12.60
C ARG A 465 21.97 -13.29 13.91
N ARG A 466 22.15 -14.31 14.73
CA ARG A 466 23.05 -14.25 15.88
C ARG A 466 24.52 -14.34 15.47
N GLY A 467 24.83 -15.15 14.47
CA GLY A 467 26.19 -15.36 13.97
C GLY A 467 26.74 -14.19 13.14
N VAL A 468 25.89 -13.59 12.29
CA VAL A 468 26.30 -12.54 11.34
C VAL A 468 25.44 -11.29 11.55
N VAL A 469 26.06 -10.17 11.89
CA VAL A 469 25.41 -8.89 12.07
C VAL A 469 25.99 -7.86 11.11
N MET A 470 25.14 -7.10 10.45
CA MET A 470 25.52 -5.98 9.60
C MET A 470 25.07 -4.66 10.23
N VAL A 471 26.00 -3.74 10.40
CA VAL A 471 25.75 -2.34 10.73
C VAL A 471 25.76 -1.54 9.44
N THR A 472 24.62 -0.98 9.08
CA THR A 472 24.44 -0.23 7.84
C THR A 472 24.94 1.20 7.95
N GLN A 473 25.19 1.82 6.81
CA GLN A 473 25.65 3.19 6.65
C GLN A 473 24.80 4.20 7.45
N GLU A 474 23.47 4.11 7.34
CA GLU A 474 22.56 4.90 8.17
C GLU A 474 22.09 4.06 9.36
N ALA A 475 22.46 4.47 10.57
CA ALA A 475 22.01 3.83 11.80
C ALA A 475 20.51 4.13 12.02
N PHE A 476 19.67 3.12 11.83
CA PHE A 476 18.24 3.23 12.06
C PHE A 476 17.91 2.96 13.52
N LEU A 477 17.13 3.88 14.13
CA LEU A 477 16.57 3.70 15.46
C LEU A 477 15.05 3.62 15.39
N PHE A 478 14.50 2.65 16.11
CA PHE A 478 13.07 2.50 16.29
C PHE A 478 12.54 3.52 17.30
N SER A 479 11.28 3.89 17.19
CA SER A 479 10.60 4.67 18.23
C SER A 479 10.60 3.89 19.54
N GLY A 480 10.93 4.56 20.63
CA GLY A 480 11.14 3.97 21.95
C GLY A 480 12.36 4.56 22.62
N THR A 481 12.82 3.95 23.70
CA THR A 481 13.95 4.44 24.48
C THR A 481 15.30 4.08 23.87
N VAL A 482 16.39 4.75 24.30
CA VAL A 482 17.75 4.38 23.94
C VAL A 482 18.06 2.95 24.38
N ALA A 483 17.63 2.57 25.59
CA ALA A 483 17.82 1.22 26.12
C ALA A 483 17.15 0.16 25.24
N GLU A 484 15.88 0.36 24.85
CA GLU A 484 15.17 -0.55 23.95
C GLU A 484 15.87 -0.69 22.60
N ASN A 485 16.39 0.40 22.07
CA ASN A 485 17.15 0.38 20.83
C ASN A 485 18.48 -0.39 20.93
N ILE A 486 19.18 -0.34 22.04
CA ILE A 486 20.38 -1.16 22.27
C ILE A 486 20.00 -2.63 22.49
N ALA A 487 18.92 -2.89 23.26
CA ALA A 487 18.42 -4.23 23.56
C ALA A 487 17.97 -5.03 22.32
N LEU A 488 17.74 -4.38 21.17
CA LEU A 488 17.48 -5.10 19.90
C LEU A 488 18.58 -6.10 19.54
N GLY A 489 19.84 -5.87 19.98
CA GLY A 489 20.94 -6.81 19.81
C GLY A 489 20.74 -8.12 20.59
N ARG A 490 20.13 -8.04 21.77
CA ARG A 490 19.77 -9.16 22.64
C ARG A 490 18.54 -8.76 23.49
N PRO A 491 17.32 -9.16 23.09
CA PRO A 491 16.08 -8.70 23.72
C PRO A 491 15.92 -9.04 25.19
N ASP A 492 16.59 -10.07 25.67
CA ASP A 492 16.61 -10.55 27.06
C ASP A 492 17.77 -9.97 27.90
N ALA A 493 18.51 -8.99 27.38
CA ALA A 493 19.62 -8.36 28.07
C ALA A 493 19.14 -7.55 29.30
N SER A 494 19.90 -7.68 30.39
CA SER A 494 19.66 -6.87 31.59
C SER A 494 20.04 -5.39 31.36
N ARG A 495 19.58 -4.51 32.24
CA ARG A 495 19.97 -3.09 32.19
C ARG A 495 21.47 -2.93 32.33
N GLU A 496 22.11 -3.73 33.19
CA GLU A 496 23.55 -3.72 33.40
C GLU A 496 24.30 -4.15 32.14
N ASP A 497 23.80 -5.12 31.37
CA ASP A 497 24.38 -5.55 30.09
C ASP A 497 24.33 -4.42 29.07
N ILE A 498 23.18 -3.74 28.96
CA ILE A 498 22.99 -2.60 28.06
C ILE A 498 23.96 -1.47 28.41
N GLU A 499 24.07 -1.11 29.69
CA GLU A 499 25.00 -0.08 30.15
C GLU A 499 26.45 -0.47 29.94
N ARG A 500 26.80 -1.74 30.18
CA ARG A 500 28.16 -2.27 29.94
C ARG A 500 28.54 -2.16 28.47
N ALA A 501 27.62 -2.54 27.55
CA ALA A 501 27.87 -2.39 26.12
C ALA A 501 28.03 -0.94 25.70
N ALA A 502 27.23 -0.03 26.24
CA ALA A 502 27.32 1.40 25.98
C ALA A 502 28.61 2.02 26.54
N LYS A 503 29.05 1.60 27.74
CA LYS A 503 30.33 2.04 28.34
C LYS A 503 31.51 1.57 27.51
N ALA A 504 31.50 0.33 27.05
CA ALA A 504 32.60 -0.25 26.27
C ALA A 504 32.88 0.51 24.97
N ILE A 505 31.88 1.05 24.32
CA ILE A 505 32.02 1.82 23.08
C ILE A 505 32.06 3.34 23.30
N GLY A 506 32.02 3.82 24.55
CA GLY A 506 32.06 5.24 24.89
C GLY A 506 30.73 5.99 24.65
N ALA A 507 29.61 5.27 24.56
CA ALA A 507 28.30 5.88 24.40
C ALA A 507 27.65 6.30 25.72
N HIS A 508 28.09 5.77 26.85
CA HIS A 508 27.48 5.98 28.16
C HIS A 508 27.39 7.45 28.56
N GLU A 509 28.44 8.21 28.30
CA GLU A 509 28.54 9.60 28.72
C GLU A 509 27.47 10.47 28.05
N PHE A 510 27.32 10.37 26.72
CA PHE A 510 26.28 11.13 26.05
C PHE A 510 24.87 10.63 26.42
N ILE A 511 24.69 9.31 26.60
CA ILE A 511 23.37 8.74 26.97
C ILE A 511 22.97 9.25 28.36
N SER A 512 23.88 9.22 29.32
CA SER A 512 23.63 9.71 30.69
C SER A 512 23.36 11.22 30.74
N GLY A 513 23.88 11.98 29.76
CA GLY A 513 23.60 13.41 29.60
C GLY A 513 22.27 13.75 28.96
N LEU A 514 21.50 12.75 28.46
CA LEU A 514 20.13 12.95 27.95
C LEU A 514 19.16 13.18 29.11
N PRO A 515 18.03 13.86 28.88
CA PRO A 515 17.07 14.23 29.95
C PRO A 515 16.64 13.05 30.84
N ASP A 516 16.38 11.88 30.26
CA ASP A 516 15.95 10.67 30.95
C ASP A 516 17.02 9.55 30.84
N GLY A 517 18.28 9.90 30.51
CA GLY A 517 19.36 8.94 30.33
C GLY A 517 19.01 7.86 29.29
N TYR A 518 19.18 6.60 29.67
CA TYR A 518 18.84 5.44 28.82
C TYR A 518 17.36 5.28 28.53
N ASP A 519 16.47 5.89 29.32
CA ASP A 519 15.03 5.85 29.14
C ASP A 519 14.51 7.02 28.29
N THR A 520 15.42 7.84 27.77
CA THR A 520 15.07 8.91 26.83
C THR A 520 14.48 8.34 25.55
N ASP A 521 13.25 8.78 25.20
CA ASP A 521 12.61 8.47 23.92
C ASP A 521 13.33 9.15 22.76
N VAL A 522 13.88 8.35 21.85
CA VAL A 522 14.62 8.84 20.68
C VAL A 522 13.73 9.43 19.59
N ARG A 523 12.39 9.27 19.68
CA ARG A 523 11.39 9.67 18.69
C ARG A 523 11.64 9.08 17.30
N LYS A 524 10.82 9.51 16.31
CA LYS A 524 10.94 8.99 14.94
C LYS A 524 12.38 9.09 14.41
N ARG A 525 12.98 7.95 14.11
CA ARG A 525 14.32 7.78 13.51
C ARG A 525 15.46 8.45 14.30
N GLY A 526 15.33 8.59 15.60
CA GLY A 526 16.39 9.21 16.40
C GLY A 526 16.52 10.73 16.21
N GLY A 527 15.43 11.44 15.89
CA GLY A 527 15.46 12.88 15.60
C GLY A 527 15.92 13.78 16.75
N ARG A 528 16.12 13.22 17.97
CA ARG A 528 16.63 13.94 19.13
C ARG A 528 18.15 13.82 19.34
N ILE A 529 18.81 12.95 18.60
CA ILE A 529 20.25 12.67 18.76
C ILE A 529 20.99 12.84 17.43
N SER A 530 22.25 13.21 17.48
CA SER A 530 23.10 13.45 16.30
C SER A 530 23.34 12.17 15.50
N ALA A 531 23.83 12.31 14.26
CA ALA A 531 24.16 11.17 13.40
C ALA A 531 25.23 10.27 14.07
N GLY A 532 26.28 10.86 14.66
CA GLY A 532 27.31 10.12 15.39
C GLY A 532 26.77 9.38 16.62
N GLN A 533 25.88 10.03 17.37
CA GLN A 533 25.23 9.39 18.52
C GLN A 533 24.36 8.21 18.10
N ARG A 534 23.60 8.33 16.97
CA ARG A 534 22.86 7.19 16.41
C ARG A 534 23.78 6.03 16.05
N GLN A 535 24.95 6.34 15.48
CA GLN A 535 25.94 5.33 15.13
C GLN A 535 26.50 4.62 16.38
N LEU A 536 26.80 5.36 17.45
CA LEU A 536 27.24 4.78 18.73
C LEU A 536 26.16 3.85 19.32
N VAL A 537 24.87 4.20 19.25
CA VAL A 537 23.79 3.31 19.68
C VAL A 537 23.74 2.04 18.81
N ALA A 538 23.96 2.15 17.49
CA ALA A 538 24.01 0.98 16.60
C ALA A 538 25.23 0.07 16.92
N PHE A 539 26.39 0.65 17.26
CA PHE A 539 27.54 -0.12 17.72
C PHE A 539 27.33 -0.78 19.08
N ALA A 540 26.64 -0.11 20.04
CA ALA A 540 26.24 -0.72 21.30
C ALA A 540 25.33 -1.93 21.06
N ARG A 541 24.38 -1.81 20.14
CA ARG A 541 23.52 -2.91 19.69
C ARG A 541 24.31 -4.07 19.13
N ALA A 542 25.27 -3.79 18.24
CA ALA A 542 26.13 -4.80 17.63
C ALA A 542 27.04 -5.49 18.66
N LEU A 543 27.61 -4.71 19.60
CA LEU A 543 28.45 -5.25 20.69
C LEU A 543 27.64 -6.15 21.62
N LEU A 544 26.40 -5.74 21.97
CA LEU A 544 25.48 -6.52 22.82
C LEU A 544 25.06 -7.82 22.16
N ALA A 545 24.83 -7.81 20.83
CA ALA A 545 24.51 -8.99 20.04
C ALA A 545 25.67 -10.00 20.02
N ASN A 546 26.90 -9.55 20.18
CA ASN A 546 28.12 -10.36 20.19
C ASN A 546 28.24 -11.35 19.01
N PRO A 547 28.15 -10.88 17.74
CA PRO A 547 28.18 -11.74 16.57
C PRO A 547 29.57 -12.35 16.31
N ALA A 548 29.60 -13.50 15.65
CA ALA A 548 30.84 -14.12 15.20
C ALA A 548 31.44 -13.41 13.97
N VAL A 549 30.58 -12.91 13.08
CA VAL A 549 30.96 -12.14 11.90
C VAL A 549 30.27 -10.77 11.96
N LEU A 550 31.06 -9.72 11.89
CA LEU A 550 30.57 -8.35 11.88
C LEU A 550 30.82 -7.71 10.52
N ILE A 551 29.77 -7.15 9.93
CA ILE A 551 29.88 -6.42 8.68
C ILE A 551 29.58 -4.94 8.98
N LEU A 552 30.51 -4.06 8.60
CA LEU A 552 30.35 -2.62 8.76
C LEU A 552 30.30 -1.96 7.38
N ASP A 553 29.18 -1.30 7.06
CA ASP A 553 29.09 -0.43 5.89
C ASP A 553 29.29 1.01 6.38
N GLU A 554 30.51 1.55 6.14
CA GLU A 554 30.94 2.81 6.74
C GLU A 554 30.36 4.02 6.03
N ALA A 555 29.71 4.90 6.80
CA ALA A 555 29.52 6.29 6.41
C ALA A 555 29.68 7.23 7.59
N THR A 556 30.81 7.86 7.60
CA THR A 556 31.13 8.94 8.53
C THR A 556 31.11 10.32 7.87
N SER A 557 30.62 10.42 6.64
CA SER A 557 30.67 11.62 5.78
C SER A 557 29.92 12.85 6.31
N SER A 558 29.12 12.71 7.37
CA SER A 558 28.30 13.80 7.94
C SER A 558 28.57 14.04 9.44
N LEU A 559 29.72 13.57 9.97
CA LEU A 559 30.04 13.71 11.37
C LEU A 559 30.97 14.90 11.60
N ASP A 560 30.80 15.56 12.75
CA ASP A 560 31.78 16.50 13.28
C ASP A 560 33.04 15.76 13.81
N ILE A 561 34.17 16.45 13.91
CA ILE A 561 35.46 15.84 14.30
C ILE A 561 35.40 15.09 15.66
N PRO A 562 34.76 15.63 16.72
CA PRO A 562 34.58 14.87 17.97
C PRO A 562 33.76 13.60 17.82
N GLY A 563 32.66 13.67 17.07
CA GLY A 563 31.79 12.51 16.78
C GLY A 563 32.52 11.45 15.97
N GLU A 564 33.30 11.85 14.97
CA GLU A 564 34.11 10.93 14.17
C GLU A 564 35.13 10.15 15.03
N ARG A 565 35.85 10.83 15.91
CA ARG A 565 36.81 10.18 16.84
C ARG A 565 36.10 9.22 17.81
N ALA A 566 34.90 9.55 18.26
CA ALA A 566 34.11 8.67 19.13
C ALA A 566 33.67 7.42 18.38
N VAL A 567 33.16 7.57 17.15
CA VAL A 567 32.75 6.46 16.28
C VAL A 567 33.93 5.56 15.91
N GLN A 568 35.10 6.14 15.62
CA GLN A 568 36.32 5.38 15.33
C GLN A 568 36.74 4.49 16.52
N ARG A 569 36.78 5.04 17.73
CA ARG A 569 37.11 4.26 18.95
C ARG A 569 36.07 3.17 19.22
N ALA A 570 34.80 3.46 18.99
CA ALA A 570 33.73 2.47 19.13
C ALA A 570 33.91 1.32 18.11
N MET A 571 34.27 1.65 16.87
CA MET A 571 34.53 0.68 15.81
C MET A 571 35.69 -0.25 16.19
N ASP A 572 36.84 0.30 16.65
CA ASP A 572 37.99 -0.48 17.12
C ASP A 572 37.58 -1.47 18.22
N THR A 573 36.69 -1.04 19.12
CA THR A 573 36.21 -1.87 20.23
C THR A 573 35.29 -3.01 19.73
N VAL A 574 34.41 -2.70 18.79
CA VAL A 574 33.44 -3.69 18.27
C VAL A 574 34.13 -4.73 17.38
N LEU A 575 35.20 -4.38 16.68
CA LEU A 575 35.97 -5.26 15.79
C LEU A 575 36.81 -6.31 16.52
N ARG A 576 37.30 -6.01 17.72
CA ARG A 576 38.24 -6.87 18.45
C ARG A 576 37.72 -8.28 18.68
N GLY A 577 38.51 -9.30 18.30
CA GLY A 577 38.24 -10.71 18.55
C GLY A 577 37.13 -11.32 17.70
N ARG A 578 36.75 -10.65 16.60
CA ARG A 578 35.68 -11.13 15.67
C ARG A 578 36.22 -11.17 14.26
N THR A 579 35.57 -12.01 13.43
CA THR A 579 35.75 -11.89 11.99
C THR A 579 35.00 -10.66 11.52
N ALA A 580 35.64 -9.77 10.78
CA ALA A 580 34.99 -8.53 10.37
C ALA A 580 35.25 -8.20 8.90
N VAL A 581 34.23 -7.68 8.25
CA VAL A 581 34.31 -7.11 6.89
C VAL A 581 33.87 -5.65 6.98
N VAL A 582 34.77 -4.74 6.64
CA VAL A 582 34.53 -3.29 6.73
C VAL A 582 34.59 -2.69 5.33
N ILE A 583 33.48 -2.13 4.83
CA ILE A 583 33.49 -1.34 3.60
C ILE A 583 34.09 0.02 3.93
N ALA A 584 35.36 0.23 3.56
CA ALA A 584 36.10 1.41 3.97
C ALA A 584 36.03 2.51 2.91
N HIS A 585 35.68 3.69 3.36
CA HIS A 585 35.68 4.95 2.60
C HIS A 585 36.69 5.96 3.16
N ARG A 586 37.42 5.58 4.21
CA ARG A 586 38.42 6.44 4.88
C ARG A 586 39.70 5.68 5.18
N LEU A 587 40.79 6.45 5.22
CA LEU A 587 42.13 5.92 5.52
C LEU A 587 42.20 5.29 6.91
N SER A 588 41.65 5.97 7.95
CA SER A 588 41.65 5.50 9.33
C SER A 588 41.02 4.11 9.52
N THR A 589 40.01 3.78 8.70
CA THR A 589 39.34 2.48 8.74
C THR A 589 40.20 1.38 8.13
N VAL A 590 40.98 1.71 7.11
CA VAL A 590 41.86 0.74 6.46
C VAL A 590 43.08 0.44 7.35
N GLU A 591 43.58 1.41 8.11
CA GLU A 591 44.74 1.27 8.99
C GLU A 591 44.53 0.25 10.12
N ILE A 592 43.28 0.02 10.55
CA ILE A 592 42.93 -0.96 11.59
C ILE A 592 42.67 -2.37 11.05
N ALA A 593 42.64 -2.55 9.74
CA ALA A 593 42.39 -3.85 9.13
C ALA A 593 43.67 -4.69 9.03
N ASP A 594 43.53 -6.01 9.19
CA ASP A 594 44.61 -6.96 8.99
C ASP A 594 44.92 -7.18 7.51
N ARG A 595 43.89 -7.05 6.67
CA ARG A 595 43.91 -7.34 5.23
C ARG A 595 43.04 -6.35 4.47
N VAL A 596 43.49 -5.97 3.28
CA VAL A 596 42.76 -5.09 2.38
C VAL A 596 42.44 -5.82 1.08
N LEU A 597 41.21 -5.76 0.67
CA LEU A 597 40.72 -6.20 -0.65
C LEU A 597 40.38 -4.98 -1.48
N VAL A 598 41.04 -4.82 -2.62
CA VAL A 598 40.72 -3.76 -3.58
C VAL A 598 39.78 -4.34 -4.64
N MET A 599 38.58 -3.78 -4.75
CA MET A 599 37.58 -4.21 -5.72
C MET A 599 37.47 -3.21 -6.88
N GLU A 600 37.45 -3.73 -8.11
CA GLU A 600 37.19 -2.97 -9.33
C GLU A 600 36.33 -3.83 -10.28
N ASP A 601 35.24 -3.28 -10.81
CA ASP A 601 34.33 -3.95 -11.74
C ASP A 601 33.89 -5.36 -11.27
N GLY A 602 33.57 -5.48 -10.00
CA GLY A 602 33.12 -6.73 -9.38
C GLY A 602 34.23 -7.75 -9.07
N ARG A 603 35.51 -7.43 -9.32
CA ARG A 603 36.65 -8.32 -9.12
C ARG A 603 37.55 -7.83 -7.99
N ILE A 604 38.16 -8.76 -7.29
CA ILE A 604 39.23 -8.46 -6.33
C ILE A 604 40.52 -8.34 -7.16
N VAL A 605 41.06 -7.12 -7.28
CA VAL A 605 42.25 -6.84 -8.08
C VAL A 605 43.53 -6.78 -7.26
N GLU A 606 43.43 -6.45 -5.97
CA GLU A 606 44.56 -6.50 -5.01
C GLU A 606 44.08 -7.08 -3.69
N ASP A 607 44.94 -7.85 -3.07
CA ASP A 607 44.71 -8.57 -1.83
C ASP A 607 46.01 -8.66 -1.03
N GLY A 608 46.05 -8.06 0.15
CA GLY A 608 47.29 -8.05 0.96
C GLY A 608 47.15 -7.26 2.25
N THR A 609 48.24 -7.16 3.01
CA THR A 609 48.23 -6.30 4.18
C THR A 609 48.24 -4.82 3.80
N PRO A 610 47.71 -3.91 4.63
CA PRO A 610 47.75 -2.48 4.34
C PRO A 610 49.19 -1.99 4.04
N LYS A 611 50.17 -2.49 4.79
CA LYS A 611 51.58 -2.10 4.66
C LYS A 611 52.19 -2.49 3.31
N ASP A 612 51.94 -3.72 2.88
CA ASP A 612 52.46 -4.25 1.62
C ASP A 612 51.84 -3.52 0.42
N LEU A 613 50.54 -3.27 0.47
CA LEU A 613 49.82 -2.58 -0.60
C LEU A 613 50.16 -1.07 -0.70
N ILE A 614 50.47 -0.41 0.43
CA ILE A 614 50.97 0.99 0.45
C ILE A 614 52.35 1.08 -0.17
N ALA A 615 53.24 0.11 0.12
CA ALA A 615 54.61 0.07 -0.42
C ALA A 615 54.64 -0.27 -1.93
N GLY A 616 53.57 -0.82 -2.47
CA GLY A 616 53.45 -1.18 -3.87
C GLY A 616 53.15 0.01 -4.81
N THR A 617 52.98 -0.28 -6.08
CA THR A 617 52.62 0.70 -7.13
C THR A 617 51.17 0.49 -7.64
N GLY A 618 50.42 -0.31 -6.93
CA GLY A 618 49.06 -0.71 -7.32
C GLY A 618 47.97 0.35 -7.08
N ARG A 619 46.73 -0.05 -7.29
CA ARG A 619 45.55 0.80 -7.11
C ARG A 619 45.42 1.33 -5.69
N PHE A 620 45.67 0.47 -4.68
CA PHE A 620 45.60 0.85 -3.27
C PHE A 620 46.60 1.96 -2.91
N ALA A 621 47.84 1.85 -3.38
CA ALA A 621 48.81 2.91 -3.18
C ALA A 621 48.41 4.26 -3.76
N GLY A 622 47.68 4.24 -4.91
CA GLY A 622 47.07 5.43 -5.50
C GLY A 622 45.96 6.01 -4.65
N LEU A 623 45.01 5.17 -4.19
CA LEU A 623 43.92 5.57 -3.29
C LEU A 623 44.44 6.12 -1.97
N HIS A 624 45.43 5.47 -1.37
CA HIS A 624 46.08 5.91 -0.11
C HIS A 624 46.70 7.30 -0.26
N ARG A 625 47.42 7.58 -1.36
CA ARG A 625 47.98 8.91 -1.64
C ARG A 625 46.87 9.96 -1.77
N ALA A 626 45.82 9.68 -2.55
CA ALA A 626 44.70 10.60 -2.72
C ALA A 626 44.01 10.93 -1.38
N TRP A 627 43.79 9.94 -0.52
CA TRP A 627 43.22 10.16 0.82
C TRP A 627 44.12 11.01 1.70
N ARG A 628 45.43 10.75 1.71
CA ARG A 628 46.39 11.53 2.50
C ARG A 628 46.45 12.98 2.01
N ASP A 629 46.43 13.20 0.70
CA ASP A 629 46.49 14.54 0.13
C ASP A 629 45.17 15.32 0.39
N SER A 630 44.06 14.65 0.62
CA SER A 630 42.81 15.27 1.04
C SER A 630 42.74 15.65 2.52
N LEU A 631 43.65 15.15 3.35
CA LEU A 631 43.75 15.43 4.77
C LEU A 631 44.80 16.51 5.09
N ALA A 632 45.70 16.81 4.14
CA ALA A 632 46.71 17.86 4.21
C ALA A 632 46.16 19.20 3.70
#